data_c99f7ebd8bfc64641fd3aedc146e5357
#
_entry.id   c99f7ebd8bfc64641fd3aedc146e5357
#
_cell.length_a   1.000
_cell.length_b   1.000
_cell.length_c   1.000
_cell.angle_alpha   90.00
_cell.angle_beta   90.00
_cell.angle_gamma   90.00
#
_symmetry.space_group_name_H-M   'P 1'
#
loop_
_entity.id
_entity.type
_entity.pdbx_description
1 polymer ?
#
loop_
_entity_poly.entity_id
_entity_poly.type
_entity_poly.pdbx_seq_one_letter_code
_entity_poly.pdbx_strand_id
1 'polypeptide(L)'
;MPEKPEYTIEELFKRLPISVSELARRSKISEVTAAGIRDGKTARIHTINKLLATFSELYGVELTVDNVKGLHILVGRYGEEKTTGEAA
;
A
#
# COMPACT_ATOMS: atom_id res chain seq x y z
N MET A 1 22.68 -8.90 13.90
CA MET A 1 22.59 -8.34 12.63
C MET A 1 21.23 -7.82 12.35
N PRO A 2 21.16 -6.64 11.98
CA PRO A 2 19.86 -6.05 11.78
C PRO A 2 19.21 -6.62 10.54
N GLU A 3 17.96 -6.94 10.69
CA GLU A 3 17.21 -7.35 9.60
C GLU A 3 16.58 -6.19 8.96
N LYS A 4 16.31 -6.31 7.69
CA LYS A 4 15.54 -5.32 7.03
C LYS A 4 14.20 -5.27 7.66
N PRO A 5 13.74 -4.11 8.10
CA PRO A 5 12.43 -4.05 8.74
C PRO A 5 11.35 -4.38 7.72
N GLU A 6 10.36 -5.09 8.18
CA GLU A 6 9.20 -5.39 7.38
C GLU A 6 7.99 -4.78 8.04
N TYR A 7 7.11 -4.24 7.23
CA TYR A 7 5.90 -3.62 7.71
C TYR A 7 4.70 -4.30 7.08
N THR A 8 3.56 -4.26 7.75
CA THR A 8 2.33 -4.76 7.14
C THR A 8 1.43 -3.58 6.91
N ILE A 9 0.63 -3.67 5.85
CA ILE A 9 -0.30 -2.60 5.54
C ILE A 9 -1.30 -2.44 6.68
N GLU A 10 -1.66 -3.54 7.31
CA GLU A 10 -2.58 -3.49 8.43
C GLU A 10 -1.98 -2.67 9.57
N GLU A 11 -0.72 -2.88 9.88
CA GLU A 11 -0.07 -2.18 10.96
C GLU A 11 0.12 -0.72 10.64
N LEU A 12 0.43 -0.41 9.40
CA LEU A 12 0.58 0.98 8.99
C LEU A 12 -0.72 1.74 9.17
N PHE A 13 -1.85 1.12 8.83
CA PHE A 13 -3.14 1.75 9.06
C PHE A 13 -3.50 1.81 10.53
N LYS A 14 -3.14 0.79 11.28
CA LYS A 14 -3.47 0.72 12.68
C LYS A 14 -2.80 1.84 13.47
N ARG A 15 -1.58 2.18 13.09
CA ARG A 15 -0.81 3.22 13.77
C ARG A 15 -0.91 4.56 13.08
N LEU A 16 -1.82 4.69 12.14
CA LEU A 16 -1.92 5.90 11.34
C LEU A 16 -2.19 7.11 12.22
N PRO A 17 -1.34 8.15 12.14
CA PRO A 17 -1.52 9.34 12.98
C PRO A 17 -2.54 10.33 12.45
N ILE A 18 -3.09 10.07 11.28
CA ILE A 18 -4.10 10.96 10.69
C ILE A 18 -5.28 10.10 10.28
N SER A 19 -6.37 10.74 9.90
CA SER A 19 -7.55 10.00 9.47
C SER A 19 -7.33 9.39 8.09
N VAL A 20 -8.14 8.39 7.76
CA VAL A 20 -8.07 7.78 6.43
C VAL A 20 -8.43 8.81 5.38
N SER A 21 -9.35 9.72 5.67
CA SER A 21 -9.69 10.80 4.75
C SER A 21 -8.48 11.67 4.44
N GLU A 22 -7.75 12.03 5.48
CA GLU A 22 -6.57 12.87 5.28
C GLU A 22 -5.48 12.11 4.54
N LEU A 23 -5.32 10.84 4.88
CA LEU A 23 -4.35 9.99 4.19
C LEU A 23 -4.66 9.93 2.70
N ALA A 24 -5.93 9.72 2.37
CA ALA A 24 -6.34 9.63 0.97
C ALA A 24 -6.07 10.94 0.25
N ARG A 25 -6.39 12.05 0.90
CA ARG A 25 -6.19 13.36 0.31
C ARG A 25 -4.71 13.60 0.01
N ARG A 26 -3.85 13.28 0.96
CA ARG A 26 -2.42 13.47 0.79
C ARG A 26 -1.85 12.53 -0.27
N SER A 27 -2.42 11.33 -0.38
CA SER A 27 -1.97 10.36 -1.36
C SER A 27 -2.59 10.60 -2.73
N LYS A 28 -3.54 11.52 -2.81
CA LYS A 28 -4.23 11.85 -4.07
C LYS A 28 -4.99 10.65 -4.61
N ILE A 29 -5.63 9.93 -3.71
CA ILE A 29 -6.52 8.83 -4.07
C ILE A 29 -7.82 9.06 -3.33
N SER A 30 -8.86 8.32 -3.71
CA SER A 30 -10.14 8.49 -3.05
C SER A 30 -10.11 7.82 -1.68
N GLU A 31 -10.97 8.30 -0.79
CA GLU A 31 -11.08 7.72 0.54
C GLU A 31 -11.57 6.28 0.45
N VAL A 32 -12.46 6.01 -0.50
CA VAL A 32 -12.96 4.65 -0.70
C VAL A 32 -11.81 3.72 -1.08
N THR A 33 -10.92 4.20 -1.95
CA THR A 33 -9.76 3.41 -2.36
C THR A 33 -8.84 3.15 -1.18
N ALA A 34 -8.57 4.18 -0.39
CA ALA A 34 -7.68 4.02 0.77
C ALA A 34 -8.27 3.04 1.77
N ALA A 35 -9.56 3.17 2.06
CA ALA A 35 -10.23 2.26 2.98
C ALA A 35 -10.25 0.84 2.43
N GLY A 36 -10.40 0.71 1.13
CA GLY A 36 -10.36 -0.61 0.50
C GLY A 36 -9.02 -1.29 0.68
N ILE A 37 -7.94 -0.53 0.50
CA ILE A 37 -6.61 -1.10 0.70
C ILE A 37 -6.43 -1.51 2.16
N ARG A 38 -6.92 -0.69 3.09
CA ARG A 38 -6.88 -1.05 4.49
C ARG A 38 -7.59 -2.36 4.75
N ASP A 39 -8.70 -2.59 4.05
CA ASP A 39 -9.52 -3.77 4.28
C ASP A 39 -9.09 -4.96 3.44
N GLY A 40 -7.99 -4.86 2.70
CA GLY A 40 -7.45 -5.99 1.96
C GLY A 40 -7.93 -6.10 0.53
N LYS A 41 -8.55 -5.05 0.01
CA LYS A 41 -8.99 -5.08 -1.38
C LYS A 41 -7.83 -4.79 -2.30
N THR A 42 -7.95 -5.24 -3.54
CA THR A 42 -6.89 -5.02 -4.52
C THR A 42 -6.88 -3.58 -4.98
N ALA A 43 -5.71 -3.12 -5.39
CA ALA A 43 -5.54 -1.79 -5.95
C ALA A 43 -4.41 -1.85 -6.96
N ARG A 44 -4.39 -0.87 -7.86
CA ARG A 44 -3.35 -0.84 -8.88
C ARG A 44 -2.03 -0.43 -8.27
N ILE A 45 -0.95 -0.87 -8.90
CA ILE A 45 0.38 -0.63 -8.35
C ILE A 45 0.67 0.86 -8.16
N HIS A 46 0.29 1.70 -9.11
CA HIS A 46 0.60 3.12 -8.93
C HIS A 46 -0.23 3.76 -7.82
N THR A 47 -1.44 3.25 -7.59
CA THR A 47 -2.24 3.71 -6.46
C THR A 47 -1.57 3.33 -5.15
N ILE A 48 -1.08 2.10 -5.08
CA ILE A 48 -0.39 1.63 -3.90
C ILE A 48 0.89 2.42 -3.68
N ASN A 49 1.62 2.73 -4.74
CA ASN A 49 2.84 3.52 -4.60
C ASN A 49 2.56 4.92 -4.07
N LYS A 50 1.46 5.54 -4.50
CA LYS A 50 1.07 6.84 -3.97
C LYS A 50 0.81 6.76 -2.48
N LEU A 51 0.10 5.72 -2.07
CA LEU A 51 -0.21 5.53 -0.66
C LEU A 51 1.05 5.29 0.14
N LEU A 52 1.93 4.45 -0.35
CA LEU A 52 3.17 4.14 0.36
C LEU A 52 4.09 5.36 0.44
N ALA A 53 4.08 6.22 -0.58
CA ALA A 53 4.86 7.44 -0.53
C ALA A 53 4.39 8.32 0.63
N THR A 54 3.07 8.42 0.83
CA THR A 54 2.54 9.19 1.94
C THR A 54 2.91 8.56 3.27
N PHE A 55 2.77 7.24 3.38
CA PHE A 55 3.18 6.55 4.60
C PHE A 55 4.65 6.75 4.88
N SER A 56 5.48 6.75 3.82
CA SER A 56 6.92 6.99 4.00
C SER A 56 7.18 8.35 4.63
N GLU A 57 6.43 9.35 4.20
CA GLU A 57 6.57 10.67 4.79
C GLU A 57 6.11 10.71 6.23
N LEU A 58 5.00 10.04 6.50
CA LEU A 58 4.42 10.07 7.84
C LEU A 58 5.30 9.35 8.85
N TYR A 59 5.92 8.26 8.45
CA TYR A 59 6.69 7.46 9.38
C TYR A 59 8.18 7.71 9.29
N GLY A 60 8.64 8.50 8.33
CA GLY A 60 10.04 8.83 8.20
C GLY A 60 10.92 7.67 7.76
N VAL A 61 10.36 6.68 7.11
CA VAL A 61 11.12 5.56 6.59
C VAL A 61 10.65 5.28 5.18
N GLU A 62 11.49 4.66 4.40
CA GLU A 62 11.14 4.36 3.02
C GLU A 62 10.27 3.11 2.97
N LEU A 63 9.05 3.25 2.49
CA LEU A 63 8.11 2.14 2.39
C LEU A 63 7.82 1.89 0.92
N THR A 64 8.02 0.65 0.51
CA THR A 64 7.81 0.26 -0.89
C THR A 64 7.03 -1.05 -0.90
N VAL A 65 6.63 -1.48 -2.09
CA VAL A 65 5.94 -2.76 -2.19
C VAL A 65 6.83 -3.92 -1.79
N ASP A 66 8.15 -3.70 -1.74
CA ASP A 66 9.07 -4.77 -1.38
C ASP A 66 9.16 -4.98 0.13
N ASN A 67 8.94 -3.94 0.92
CA ASN A 67 9.08 -4.10 2.37
C ASN A 67 7.77 -3.95 3.13
N VAL A 68 6.64 -3.86 2.42
CA VAL A 68 5.32 -3.80 3.05
C VAL A 68 4.54 -5.03 2.63
N LYS A 69 4.07 -5.78 3.61
CA LYS A 69 3.32 -7.00 3.36
C LYS A 69 1.83 -6.73 3.45
N GLY A 70 1.05 -7.64 2.90
CA GLY A 70 -0.39 -7.54 2.99
C GLY A 70 -1.03 -6.72 1.91
N LEU A 71 -0.24 -6.27 0.94
CA LEU A 71 -0.79 -5.52 -0.17
C LEU A 71 -1.36 -6.49 -1.20
N HIS A 72 -2.51 -6.12 -1.76
CA HIS A 72 -3.14 -6.91 -2.80
C HIS A 72 -3.14 -6.07 -4.07
N ILE A 73 -2.23 -6.38 -4.96
CA ILE A 73 -2.02 -5.57 -6.15
C ILE A 73 -2.84 -6.15 -7.29
N LEU A 74 -3.63 -5.28 -7.92
CA LEU A 74 -4.42 -5.68 -9.05
C LEU A 74 -3.51 -5.77 -10.26
N VAL A 75 -3.35 -6.97 -10.79
CA VAL A 75 -2.54 -7.19 -11.97
C VAL A 75 -3.36 -6.85 -13.18
N GLY A 76 -2.73 -6.35 -14.19
CA GLY A 76 -3.40 -5.94 -15.39
C GLY A 76 -4.16 -7.07 -16.02
N ARG A 77 -5.29 -6.74 -16.63
CA ARG A 77 -6.17 -7.70 -17.12
C ARG A 77 -5.64 -8.50 -18.18
N TYR A 78 -4.60 -8.23 -18.67
CA TYR A 78 -4.10 -9.12 -19.56
C TYR A 78 -3.44 -10.18 -18.82
N GLY A 79 -3.95 -10.63 -18.24
CA GLY A 79 -3.48 -11.52 -17.42
C GLY A 79 -2.13 -11.39 -16.94
N GLU A 80 -2.24 -11.15 -17.27
CA GLU A 80 -1.51 -11.22 -16.88
C GLU A 80 -1.15 -11.31 -15.94
N GLU A 81 -1.23 -11.61 -15.70
CA GLU A 81 -0.93 -11.61 -14.97
C GLU A 81 -0.18 -11.79 -14.34
N LYS A 82 0.26 -11.80 -14.13
CA LYS A 82 1.01 -11.96 -13.62
C LYS A 82 1.40 -11.83 -12.57
N THR A 83 1.53 -12.22 -12.13
CA THR A 83 1.83 -11.97 -11.26
C THR A 83 2.59 -12.11 -10.67
N THR A 84 2.89 -12.06 -10.33
CA THR A 84 3.54 -12.04 -9.86
C THR A 84 3.67 -12.60 -9.41
N GLY A 85 3.42 -12.69 -9.58
CA GLY A 85 3.47 -13.05 -9.49
C GLY A 85 3.20 -13.67 -9.78
N GLU A 86 2.82 -13.82 -10.29
CA GLU A 86 2.51 -14.08 -10.73
C GLU A 86 2.19 -14.45 -11.25
N ALA A 87 1.92 -14.85 -11.47
CA ALA A 87 1.57 -14.90 -11.96
C ALA A 87 1.34 -15.11 -12.44
N ALA A 88 1.33 -15.39 -12.65
CA ALA A 88 1.17 -15.41 -13.12
C ALA A 88 0.96 -15.41 -13.32
#